data_89e2ad5505657a49219b0a0852d82a4e
#
_entry.id   89e2ad5505657a49219b0a0852d82a4e
#
_cell.length_a   1.000
_cell.length_b   1.000
_cell.length_c   1.000
_cell.angle_alpha   90.00
_cell.angle_beta   90.00
_cell.angle_gamma   90.00
#
_symmetry.space_group_name_H-M   'P 1'
#
loop_
_entity.id
_entity.type
_entity.pdbx_description
1 polymer ?
#
loop_
_entity_poly.entity_id
_entity_poly.type
_entity_poly.pdbx_seq_one_letter_code
_entity_poly.pdbx_strand_id
1 'polypeptide(L)'
;IRDRYEIAKDFDKSGDYQLAEYIMSLLSNVNTFVPQSMENKSEYFEKMEGYEDLLLLPEAITHDLLGIVNAIERNIGISKFLFQGAPGTGKTEAVKQLARILNRDIYMINFSSIIDSKLGQTQKNIVEMFGEINEFVQPDKVIILFDELDAIALDRTSSNDHREMGRVTSSLLKCFDRVNENIVIIATTNLYHYFDKALLRRFDSVIDFNRYTDDDLMEIAEKILNQYLNKLKLGNRDIRLFRKIIRLTQEKLYPGDLKNIIKTSIAFSDVDDGTDYFRRLYYAICGEKAHDLKKLQKQGFTVREIEILTKKSKSSVSRELKGGE
;
A
#
# COMPACT_ATOMS: atom_id res chain seq x y z
N ILE A 1 -7.14 34.90 6.07
CA ILE A 1 -8.58 34.61 5.85
C ILE A 1 -9.43 35.36 6.87
N ARG A 2 -9.09 35.38 8.16
CA ARG A 2 -9.81 36.18 9.18
C ARG A 2 -9.88 37.67 8.83
N ASP A 3 -8.74 38.27 8.45
CA ASP A 3 -8.66 39.68 8.12
C ASP A 3 -9.55 40.12 6.92
N ARG A 4 -9.68 39.24 5.92
CA ARG A 4 -10.51 39.55 4.72
C ARG A 4 -12.00 39.48 5.00
N TYR A 5 -12.43 38.62 5.94
CA TYR A 5 -13.83 38.55 6.38
C TYR A 5 -14.22 39.77 7.21
N GLU A 6 -13.29 40.35 7.98
CA GLU A 6 -13.51 41.57 8.75
C GLU A 6 -13.58 42.78 7.80
N ILE A 7 -12.74 42.82 6.78
CA ILE A 7 -12.78 43.86 5.75
C ILE A 7 -14.14 43.88 5.01
N ALA A 8 -14.67 42.72 4.62
CA ALA A 8 -15.97 42.60 3.98
C ALA A 8 -17.11 43.09 4.90
N LYS A 9 -17.04 42.79 6.22
CA LYS A 9 -18.00 43.30 7.21
C LYS A 9 -17.92 44.79 7.42
N ASP A 10 -16.74 45.38 7.30
CA ASP A 10 -16.58 46.83 7.48
C ASP A 10 -17.14 47.57 6.27
N PHE A 11 -17.01 47.05 5.06
CA PHE A 11 -17.67 47.60 3.87
C PHE A 11 -19.20 47.46 3.93
N ASP A 12 -19.73 46.38 4.43
CA ASP A 12 -21.15 46.17 4.65
C ASP A 12 -21.72 47.19 5.66
N LYS A 13 -20.99 47.42 6.77
CA LYS A 13 -21.36 48.46 7.76
C LYS A 13 -21.26 49.90 7.25
N SER A 14 -20.36 50.15 6.31
CA SER A 14 -20.20 51.48 5.70
C SER A 14 -21.20 51.77 4.59
N GLY A 15 -22.05 50.79 4.23
CA GLY A 15 -23.08 50.93 3.21
C GLY A 15 -22.61 50.64 1.78
N ASP A 16 -21.38 50.20 1.60
CA ASP A 16 -20.84 49.80 0.30
C ASP A 16 -21.08 48.29 0.04
N TYR A 17 -22.36 47.95 -0.13
CA TYR A 17 -22.83 46.58 -0.29
C TYR A 17 -22.24 45.89 -1.52
N GLN A 18 -21.97 46.62 -2.61
CA GLN A 18 -21.42 46.03 -3.83
C GLN A 18 -19.99 45.56 -3.63
N LEU A 19 -19.17 46.30 -2.89
CA LEU A 19 -17.80 45.94 -2.60
C LEU A 19 -17.73 44.81 -1.54
N ALA A 20 -18.62 44.85 -0.54
CA ALA A 20 -18.76 43.76 0.44
C ALA A 20 -19.18 42.45 -0.24
N GLU A 21 -20.15 42.50 -1.15
CA GLU A 21 -20.63 41.32 -1.91
C GLU A 21 -19.55 40.80 -2.86
N TYR A 22 -18.79 41.66 -3.52
CA TYR A 22 -17.64 41.32 -4.35
C TYR A 22 -16.54 40.63 -3.54
N ILE A 23 -16.16 41.17 -2.37
CA ILE A 23 -15.17 40.55 -1.47
C ILE A 23 -15.68 39.22 -0.94
N MET A 24 -16.96 39.10 -0.59
CA MET A 24 -17.57 37.84 -0.15
C MET A 24 -17.65 36.82 -1.28
N SER A 25 -17.91 37.23 -2.51
CA SER A 25 -17.87 36.36 -3.69
C SER A 25 -16.46 35.85 -3.97
N LEU A 26 -15.44 36.68 -3.82
CA LEU A 26 -14.04 36.28 -3.90
C LEU A 26 -13.63 35.31 -2.79
N LEU A 27 -14.20 35.45 -1.59
CA LEU A 27 -13.96 34.54 -0.46
C LEU A 27 -14.75 33.22 -0.59
N SER A 28 -15.97 33.26 -1.12
CA SER A 28 -16.75 32.08 -1.43
C SER A 28 -16.16 31.29 -2.60
N ASN A 29 -15.59 32.00 -3.59
CA ASN A 29 -14.91 31.38 -4.72
C ASN A 29 -13.55 30.74 -4.35
N VAL A 30 -12.94 31.11 -3.23
CA VAL A 30 -11.71 30.42 -2.73
C VAL A 30 -12.00 28.98 -2.29
N ASN A 31 -13.27 28.65 -1.98
CA ASN A 31 -13.68 27.26 -1.67
C ASN A 31 -14.47 26.57 -2.79
N THR A 32 -14.80 27.28 -3.90
CA THR A 32 -15.64 26.73 -4.99
C THR A 32 -14.95 26.70 -6.34
N PHE A 33 -13.75 27.27 -6.50
CA PHE A 33 -12.89 27.00 -7.64
C PHE A 33 -11.89 25.86 -7.31
N VAL A 34 -12.40 24.69 -7.04
CA VAL A 34 -11.83 23.50 -7.66
C VAL A 34 -12.24 23.68 -9.14
N PRO A 35 -11.29 23.87 -10.07
CA PRO A 35 -11.64 23.92 -11.47
C PRO A 35 -12.38 22.64 -11.78
N GLN A 36 -13.63 22.71 -12.23
CA GLN A 36 -14.40 21.58 -12.75
C GLN A 36 -13.70 20.86 -13.91
N SER A 37 -12.57 21.41 -14.38
CA SER A 37 -11.71 20.81 -15.40
C SER A 37 -10.99 19.54 -14.95
N MET A 38 -10.93 19.22 -13.63
CA MET A 38 -10.33 17.96 -13.16
C MET A 38 -11.35 16.91 -12.68
N GLU A 39 -12.64 17.25 -12.58
CA GLU A 39 -13.72 16.26 -12.49
C GLU A 39 -14.04 15.60 -13.84
N ASN A 40 -13.44 16.08 -14.95
CA ASN A 40 -13.42 15.32 -16.19
C ASN A 40 -12.59 14.05 -15.94
N LYS A 41 -13.29 12.92 -15.83
CA LYS A 41 -12.72 11.59 -15.64
C LYS A 41 -11.61 11.37 -16.65
N SER A 42 -10.36 11.56 -16.22
CA SER A 42 -9.24 11.09 -17.01
C SER A 42 -9.39 9.59 -17.23
N GLU A 43 -9.13 9.11 -18.42
CA GLU A 43 -9.10 7.67 -18.70
C GLU A 43 -7.80 7.03 -18.19
N TYR A 44 -6.78 7.85 -17.93
CA TYR A 44 -5.42 7.41 -17.63
C TYR A 44 -5.14 7.25 -16.13
N PHE A 45 -5.86 7.95 -15.25
CA PHE A 45 -5.63 7.89 -13.82
C PHE A 45 -6.90 8.07 -13.00
N GLU A 46 -6.89 7.47 -11.82
CA GLU A 46 -7.97 7.49 -10.85
C GLU A 46 -7.46 8.08 -9.54
N LYS A 47 -8.26 9.01 -8.95
CA LYS A 47 -7.96 9.53 -7.61
C LYS A 47 -8.22 8.44 -6.58
N MET A 48 -7.21 8.10 -5.78
CA MET A 48 -7.36 7.16 -4.69
C MET A 48 -8.05 7.82 -3.49
N GLU A 49 -9.15 7.22 -3.03
CA GLU A 49 -9.85 7.60 -1.82
C GLU A 49 -9.63 6.56 -0.71
N GLY A 50 -9.68 7.01 0.55
CA GLY A 50 -9.70 6.11 1.70
C GLY A 50 -8.34 5.60 2.16
N TYR A 51 -7.80 6.22 3.22
CA TYR A 51 -6.57 5.84 3.90
C TYR A 51 -6.89 5.19 5.25
N GLU A 52 -7.51 4.02 5.26
CA GLU A 52 -8.06 3.46 6.51
C GLU A 52 -7.08 2.63 7.35
N ASP A 53 -6.07 2.03 6.77
CA ASP A 53 -5.20 1.11 7.50
C ASP A 53 -3.82 1.69 7.79
N LEU A 54 -3.45 1.73 9.07
CA LEU A 54 -2.07 2.03 9.49
C LEU A 54 -1.21 0.81 9.18
N LEU A 55 -0.42 0.86 8.11
CA LEU A 55 0.57 -0.17 7.84
C LEU A 55 1.77 0.01 8.77
N LEU A 56 2.18 -1.07 9.40
CA LEU A 56 3.38 -1.11 10.21
C LEU A 56 4.54 -1.55 9.32
N LEU A 57 5.51 -0.67 9.18
CA LEU A 57 6.73 -0.90 8.42
C LEU A 57 7.90 -1.12 9.38
N PRO A 58 8.93 -1.89 8.98
CA PRO A 58 10.18 -1.98 9.71
C PRO A 58 10.85 -0.60 9.84
N GLU A 59 11.64 -0.44 10.89
CA GLU A 59 12.35 0.81 11.13
C GLU A 59 13.22 1.23 9.92
N ALA A 60 13.89 0.28 9.28
CA ALA A 60 14.72 0.52 8.11
C ALA A 60 13.95 1.11 6.92
N ILE A 61 12.71 0.66 6.66
CA ILE A 61 11.86 1.20 5.59
C ILE A 61 11.26 2.54 6.04
N THR A 62 10.83 2.64 7.28
CA THR A 62 10.29 3.88 7.86
C THR A 62 11.32 5.02 7.78
N HIS A 63 12.60 4.73 8.07
CA HIS A 63 13.68 5.70 7.94
C HIS A 63 13.83 6.22 6.51
N ASP A 64 13.76 5.33 5.50
CA ASP A 64 13.83 5.76 4.10
C ASP A 64 12.63 6.61 3.69
N LEU A 65 11.42 6.26 4.16
CA LEU A 65 10.21 7.05 3.90
C LEU A 65 10.30 8.44 4.54
N LEU A 66 10.85 8.55 5.74
CA LEU A 66 11.16 9.86 6.35
C LEU A 66 12.20 10.63 5.54
N GLY A 67 13.18 9.95 4.97
CA GLY A 67 14.14 10.53 4.03
C GLY A 67 13.44 11.14 2.80
N ILE A 68 12.44 10.45 2.24
CA ILE A 68 11.61 10.96 1.13
C ILE A 68 10.86 12.22 1.56
N VAL A 69 10.19 12.21 2.72
CA VAL A 69 9.47 13.39 3.25
C VAL A 69 10.41 14.58 3.36
N ASN A 70 11.57 14.38 3.99
CA ASN A 70 12.57 15.45 4.16
C ASN A 70 13.09 15.99 2.81
N ALA A 71 13.30 15.12 1.81
CA ALA A 71 13.77 15.52 0.48
C ALA A 71 12.75 16.40 -0.24
N ILE A 72 11.47 16.00 -0.17
CA ILE A 72 10.36 16.74 -0.78
C ILE A 72 10.16 18.10 -0.09
N GLU A 73 10.18 18.14 1.25
CA GLU A 73 10.01 19.39 2.01
C GLU A 73 11.15 20.37 1.79
N ARG A 74 12.38 19.87 1.58
CA ARG A 74 13.55 20.71 1.27
C ARG A 74 13.55 21.24 -0.16
N ASN A 75 12.68 20.72 -1.04
CA ASN A 75 12.54 21.14 -2.43
C ASN A 75 13.88 21.19 -3.19
N ILE A 76 14.66 20.11 -3.12
CA ILE A 76 15.99 20.00 -3.75
C ILE A 76 15.95 19.31 -5.12
N GLY A 77 14.77 19.24 -5.75
CA GLY A 77 14.60 18.60 -7.07
C GLY A 77 14.55 17.07 -7.05
N ILE A 78 14.34 16.45 -5.86
CA ILE A 78 14.16 15.00 -5.71
C ILE A 78 12.66 14.72 -5.59
N SER A 79 12.07 14.10 -6.61
CA SER A 79 10.62 13.89 -6.69
C SER A 79 10.20 12.53 -7.28
N LYS A 80 11.15 11.70 -7.73
CA LYS A 80 10.86 10.42 -8.40
C LYS A 80 11.44 9.24 -7.64
N PHE A 81 10.56 8.35 -7.15
CA PHE A 81 10.94 7.24 -6.28
C PHE A 81 10.46 5.91 -6.86
N LEU A 82 11.28 4.87 -6.74
CA LEU A 82 10.92 3.51 -7.12
C LEU A 82 10.87 2.62 -5.87
N PHE A 83 9.71 2.04 -5.56
CA PHE A 83 9.52 1.08 -4.48
C PHE A 83 9.60 -0.32 -5.05
N GLN A 84 10.63 -1.05 -4.72
CA GLN A 84 10.84 -2.43 -5.16
C GLN A 84 10.59 -3.42 -4.02
N GLY A 85 10.13 -4.62 -4.35
CA GLY A 85 9.99 -5.71 -3.38
C GLY A 85 8.93 -6.71 -3.77
N ALA A 86 8.90 -7.85 -3.09
CA ALA A 86 7.92 -8.91 -3.31
C ALA A 86 6.47 -8.42 -3.17
N PRO A 87 5.49 -9.11 -3.76
CA PRO A 87 4.08 -8.84 -3.49
C PRO A 87 3.78 -8.87 -2.00
N GLY A 88 2.84 -8.06 -1.53
CA GLY A 88 2.42 -8.06 -0.13
C GLY A 88 3.38 -7.37 0.85
N THR A 89 4.49 -6.77 0.41
CA THR A 89 5.45 -6.05 1.27
C THR A 89 4.97 -4.66 1.70
N GLY A 90 3.82 -4.18 1.22
CA GLY A 90 3.22 -2.91 1.65
C GLY A 90 3.65 -1.67 0.86
N LYS A 91 4.19 -1.83 -0.36
CA LYS A 91 4.61 -0.71 -1.22
C LYS A 91 3.49 0.32 -1.43
N THR A 92 2.34 -0.10 -1.93
CA THR A 92 1.19 0.77 -2.21
C THR A 92 0.64 1.42 -0.93
N GLU A 93 0.61 0.69 0.19
CA GLU A 93 0.20 1.24 1.49
C GLU A 93 1.19 2.30 2.01
N ALA A 94 2.49 2.13 1.76
CA ALA A 94 3.50 3.13 2.09
C ALA A 94 3.29 4.44 1.30
N VAL A 95 2.87 4.37 0.03
CA VAL A 95 2.50 5.56 -0.76
C VAL A 95 1.33 6.30 -0.10
N LYS A 96 0.31 5.59 0.37
CA LYS A 96 -0.81 6.20 1.09
C LYS A 96 -0.37 6.90 2.38
N GLN A 97 0.56 6.30 3.13
CA GLN A 97 1.11 6.95 4.33
C GLN A 97 1.90 8.21 3.98
N LEU A 98 2.76 8.16 2.95
CA LEU A 98 3.49 9.33 2.47
C LEU A 98 2.55 10.45 2.04
N ALA A 99 1.50 10.14 1.30
CA ALA A 99 0.51 11.11 0.86
C ALA A 99 -0.17 11.81 2.04
N ARG A 100 -0.51 11.04 3.09
CA ARG A 100 -1.08 11.59 4.33
C ARG A 100 -0.11 12.52 5.05
N ILE A 101 1.16 12.12 5.18
CA ILE A 101 2.19 12.91 5.85
C ILE A 101 2.43 14.23 5.08
N LEU A 102 2.56 14.13 3.76
CA LEU A 102 2.80 15.27 2.87
C LEU A 102 1.55 16.11 2.57
N ASN A 103 0.36 15.66 3.01
CA ASN A 103 -0.94 16.27 2.69
C ASN A 103 -1.11 16.45 1.18
N ARG A 104 -0.91 15.35 0.42
CA ARG A 104 -1.04 15.28 -1.04
C ARG A 104 -2.09 14.26 -1.45
N ASP A 105 -2.79 14.54 -2.55
CA ASP A 105 -3.69 13.59 -3.20
C ASP A 105 -2.91 12.58 -4.03
N ILE A 106 -3.38 11.33 -4.08
CA ILE A 106 -2.78 10.27 -4.91
C ILE A 106 -3.65 10.08 -6.15
N TYR A 107 -3.00 10.11 -7.32
CA TYR A 107 -3.60 9.70 -8.59
C TYR A 107 -2.87 8.46 -9.09
N MET A 108 -3.56 7.33 -9.13
CA MET A 108 -3.03 6.05 -9.58
C MET A 108 -3.20 5.91 -11.09
N ILE A 109 -2.13 5.53 -11.76
CA ILE A 109 -2.12 5.32 -13.22
C ILE A 109 -2.78 3.98 -13.56
N ASN A 110 -3.68 4.02 -14.52
CA ASN A 110 -4.33 2.84 -15.08
C ASN A 110 -3.58 2.37 -16.34
N PHE A 111 -2.66 1.42 -16.18
CA PHE A 111 -1.90 0.88 -17.31
C PHE A 111 -2.76 0.16 -18.35
N SER A 112 -3.92 -0.40 -17.96
CA SER A 112 -4.81 -1.05 -18.92
C SER A 112 -5.43 -0.07 -19.93
N SER A 113 -5.57 1.21 -19.55
CA SER A 113 -6.01 2.27 -20.46
C SER A 113 -4.88 2.80 -21.36
N ILE A 114 -3.63 2.55 -20.99
CA ILE A 114 -2.46 3.03 -21.73
C ILE A 114 -2.02 2.03 -22.79
N ILE A 115 -2.00 0.74 -22.41
CA ILE A 115 -1.54 -0.35 -23.29
C ILE A 115 -2.63 -0.68 -24.30
N ASP A 116 -2.37 -0.48 -25.58
CA ASP A 116 -3.28 -0.81 -26.67
C ASP A 116 -2.60 -1.80 -27.62
N SER A 117 -3.38 -2.69 -28.19
CA SER A 117 -2.93 -3.66 -29.20
C SER A 117 -2.64 -3.04 -30.56
N LYS A 118 -3.05 -1.77 -30.79
CA LYS A 118 -2.81 -1.05 -32.04
C LYS A 118 -1.44 -0.40 -32.04
N LEU A 119 -0.71 -0.62 -33.12
CA LEU A 119 0.65 -0.13 -33.34
C LEU A 119 0.74 1.40 -33.12
N GLY A 120 1.62 1.85 -32.23
CA GLY A 120 1.85 3.26 -31.91
C GLY A 120 0.79 3.95 -31.05
N GLN A 121 -0.32 3.31 -30.70
CA GLN A 121 -1.34 3.92 -29.85
C GLN A 121 -0.86 4.03 -28.40
N THR A 122 -0.21 2.99 -27.88
CA THR A 122 0.41 3.02 -26.53
C THR A 122 1.37 4.20 -26.36
N GLN A 123 2.18 4.49 -27.39
CA GLN A 123 3.08 5.64 -27.34
C GLN A 123 2.34 6.97 -27.27
N LYS A 124 1.22 7.13 -27.98
CA LYS A 124 0.39 8.35 -27.93
C LYS A 124 -0.27 8.48 -26.56
N ASN A 125 -0.86 7.41 -26.06
CA ASN A 125 -1.51 7.39 -24.73
C ASN A 125 -0.53 7.80 -23.63
N ILE A 126 0.73 7.34 -23.68
CA ILE A 126 1.78 7.76 -22.72
C ILE A 126 2.03 9.27 -22.82
N VAL A 127 2.15 9.83 -24.02
CA VAL A 127 2.42 11.26 -24.18
C VAL A 127 1.23 12.10 -23.69
N GLU A 128 0.01 11.68 -24.02
CA GLU A 128 -1.22 12.34 -23.58
C GLU A 128 -1.37 12.29 -22.04
N MET A 129 -1.19 11.11 -21.44
CA MET A 129 -1.20 10.94 -19.98
C MET A 129 -0.20 11.88 -19.29
N PHE A 130 1.05 11.95 -19.76
CA PHE A 130 2.04 12.86 -19.16
C PHE A 130 1.73 14.34 -19.46
N GLY A 131 1.03 14.64 -20.55
CA GLY A 131 0.46 15.95 -20.81
C GLY A 131 -0.51 16.36 -19.70
N GLU A 132 -1.50 15.50 -19.41
CA GLU A 132 -2.47 15.71 -18.34
C GLU A 132 -1.80 15.80 -16.95
N ILE A 133 -0.76 14.97 -16.68
CA ILE A 133 0.01 15.06 -15.43
C ILE A 133 0.64 16.46 -15.25
N ASN A 134 1.18 17.05 -16.30
CA ASN A 134 1.79 18.37 -16.22
C ASN A 134 0.77 19.54 -16.13
N GLU A 135 -0.51 19.26 -16.41
CA GLU A 135 -1.60 20.25 -16.33
C GLU A 135 -2.23 20.36 -14.93
N PHE A 136 -1.76 19.58 -13.93
CA PHE A 136 -2.24 19.73 -12.57
C PHE A 136 -2.04 21.14 -12.04
N VAL A 137 -3.12 21.78 -11.60
CA VAL A 137 -3.11 23.20 -11.13
C VAL A 137 -2.28 23.37 -9.85
N GLN A 138 -2.24 22.35 -8.99
CA GLN A 138 -1.48 22.34 -7.74
C GLN A 138 -0.50 21.15 -7.73
N PRO A 139 0.59 21.21 -8.48
CA PRO A 139 1.53 20.10 -8.62
C PRO A 139 2.19 19.71 -7.30
N ASP A 140 2.34 20.66 -6.36
CA ASP A 140 2.84 20.46 -5.00
C ASP A 140 1.86 19.71 -4.07
N LYS A 141 0.63 19.45 -4.52
CA LYS A 141 -0.40 18.70 -3.80
C LYS A 141 -0.70 17.33 -4.40
N VAL A 142 0.13 16.86 -5.33
CA VAL A 142 -0.12 15.64 -6.09
C VAL A 142 1.01 14.63 -5.90
N ILE A 143 0.62 13.36 -5.76
CA ILE A 143 1.48 12.18 -5.94
C ILE A 143 0.89 11.37 -7.09
N ILE A 144 1.71 11.11 -8.12
CA ILE A 144 1.36 10.18 -9.18
C ILE A 144 1.92 8.82 -8.84
N LEU A 145 1.04 7.83 -8.73
CA LEU A 145 1.40 6.45 -8.44
C LEU A 145 1.35 5.60 -9.70
N PHE A 146 2.49 5.10 -10.12
CA PHE A 146 2.63 4.05 -11.13
C PHE A 146 2.67 2.69 -10.42
N ASP A 147 1.50 2.15 -10.07
CA ASP A 147 1.43 0.86 -9.37
C ASP A 147 1.68 -0.28 -10.35
N GLU A 148 2.52 -1.24 -9.98
CA GLU A 148 2.91 -2.37 -10.84
C GLU A 148 3.48 -1.94 -12.20
N LEU A 149 4.47 -1.07 -12.22
CA LEU A 149 5.16 -0.62 -13.44
C LEU A 149 5.73 -1.79 -14.28
N ASP A 150 5.72 -2.99 -13.72
CA ASP A 150 6.08 -4.26 -14.34
C ASP A 150 5.31 -4.53 -15.63
N ALA A 151 4.08 -4.04 -15.77
CA ALA A 151 3.26 -4.19 -16.96
C ALA A 151 4.02 -3.72 -18.23
N ILE A 152 4.84 -2.68 -18.10
CA ILE A 152 5.70 -2.19 -19.20
C ILE A 152 6.96 -3.05 -19.36
N ALA A 153 7.47 -3.68 -18.27
CA ALA A 153 8.66 -4.51 -18.34
C ALA A 153 8.39 -5.91 -18.89
N LEU A 154 7.22 -6.50 -18.60
CA LEU A 154 6.84 -7.85 -19.04
C LEU A 154 6.62 -7.97 -20.54
N ASP A 155 6.17 -6.92 -21.20
CA ASP A 155 5.99 -6.91 -22.66
C ASP A 155 7.30 -7.09 -23.44
N ARG A 156 8.46 -6.92 -22.79
CA ARG A 156 9.78 -7.18 -23.41
C ARG A 156 10.05 -8.66 -23.69
N THR A 157 9.29 -9.57 -23.10
CA THR A 157 9.50 -11.03 -23.24
C THR A 157 8.69 -11.65 -24.38
N SER A 158 7.68 -10.98 -24.91
CA SER A 158 6.92 -11.43 -26.07
C SER A 158 7.67 -11.11 -27.37
N SER A 159 8.03 -12.15 -28.11
CA SER A 159 9.03 -12.18 -29.17
C SER A 159 8.70 -11.45 -30.47
N ASN A 160 7.58 -10.78 -30.64
CA ASN A 160 7.16 -10.24 -31.92
C ASN A 160 7.26 -8.72 -32.12
N ASP A 161 7.62 -7.92 -31.07
CA ASP A 161 7.55 -6.46 -31.19
C ASP A 161 8.66 -5.66 -30.52
N HIS A 162 9.90 -6.14 -30.54
CA HIS A 162 11.06 -5.45 -29.93
C HIS A 162 11.23 -3.98 -30.36
N ARG A 163 10.74 -3.62 -31.56
CA ARG A 163 10.88 -2.24 -32.08
C ARG A 163 9.84 -1.30 -31.48
N GLU A 164 8.62 -1.76 -31.25
CA GLU A 164 7.53 -0.97 -30.69
C GLU A 164 7.77 -0.70 -29.21
N MET A 165 8.14 -1.73 -28.48
CA MET A 165 8.49 -1.61 -27.06
C MET A 165 9.69 -0.68 -26.82
N GLY A 166 10.70 -0.71 -27.68
CA GLY A 166 11.79 0.27 -27.63
C GLY A 166 11.31 1.72 -27.82
N ARG A 167 10.27 1.95 -28.64
CA ARG A 167 9.66 3.27 -28.83
C ARG A 167 8.83 3.67 -27.60
N VAL A 168 8.03 2.76 -27.06
CA VAL A 168 7.23 2.97 -25.82
C VAL A 168 8.15 3.34 -24.67
N THR A 169 9.18 2.54 -24.40
CA THR A 169 10.19 2.82 -23.37
C THR A 169 10.88 4.18 -23.59
N SER A 170 11.29 4.47 -24.83
CA SER A 170 11.94 5.74 -25.17
C SER A 170 11.00 6.94 -24.95
N SER A 171 9.71 6.79 -25.24
CA SER A 171 8.72 7.85 -24.97
C SER A 171 8.48 8.04 -23.49
N LEU A 172 8.35 6.94 -22.74
CA LEU A 172 8.23 6.97 -21.28
C LEU A 172 9.42 7.73 -20.67
N LEU A 173 10.65 7.38 -21.06
CA LEU A 173 11.86 8.05 -20.54
C LEU A 173 11.87 9.54 -20.82
N LYS A 174 11.50 9.96 -22.05
CA LYS A 174 11.42 11.39 -22.41
C LYS A 174 10.33 12.12 -21.63
N CYS A 175 9.21 11.45 -21.36
CA CYS A 175 8.12 12.03 -20.57
C CYS A 175 8.53 12.18 -19.11
N PHE A 176 9.20 11.18 -18.51
CA PHE A 176 9.75 11.28 -17.15
C PHE A 176 10.72 12.46 -16.99
N ASP A 177 11.54 12.72 -18.03
CA ASP A 177 12.50 13.84 -18.00
C ASP A 177 11.81 15.23 -18.07
N ARG A 178 10.53 15.30 -18.44
CA ARG A 178 9.76 16.55 -18.65
C ARG A 178 8.70 16.81 -17.58
N VAL A 179 8.53 15.91 -16.62
CA VAL A 179 7.53 16.11 -15.57
C VAL A 179 7.94 17.27 -14.67
N ASN A 180 6.94 18.06 -14.27
CA ASN A 180 7.11 19.16 -13.33
C ASN A 180 7.72 18.63 -12.00
N GLU A 181 8.83 19.20 -11.58
CA GLU A 181 9.62 18.77 -10.40
C GLU A 181 8.84 18.85 -9.08
N ASN A 182 7.76 19.64 -9.02
CA ASN A 182 6.91 19.73 -7.84
C ASN A 182 5.93 18.55 -7.71
N ILE A 183 5.71 17.79 -8.80
CA ILE A 183 4.89 16.57 -8.77
C ILE A 183 5.77 15.42 -8.25
N VAL A 184 5.29 14.75 -7.21
CA VAL A 184 5.95 13.54 -6.71
C VAL A 184 5.49 12.34 -7.53
N ILE A 185 6.44 11.61 -8.10
CA ILE A 185 6.19 10.35 -8.78
C ILE A 185 6.70 9.21 -7.91
N ILE A 186 5.83 8.24 -7.66
CA ILE A 186 6.20 6.98 -7.02
C ILE A 186 5.79 5.85 -7.93
N ALA A 187 6.74 4.98 -8.28
CA ALA A 187 6.46 3.75 -8.99
C ALA A 187 6.67 2.55 -8.08
N THR A 188 5.85 1.51 -8.23
CA THR A 188 6.04 0.23 -7.54
C THR A 188 6.42 -0.86 -8.54
N THR A 189 7.22 -1.84 -8.09
CA THR A 189 7.59 -3.00 -8.90
C THR A 189 7.81 -4.24 -8.05
N ASN A 190 7.42 -5.40 -8.59
CA ASN A 190 7.78 -6.71 -8.06
C ASN A 190 8.96 -7.32 -8.84
N LEU A 191 9.30 -6.75 -10.00
CA LEU A 191 10.24 -7.30 -10.97
C LEU A 191 11.42 -6.36 -11.26
N TYR A 192 12.00 -5.75 -10.22
CA TYR A 192 13.10 -4.77 -10.32
C TYR A 192 14.25 -5.21 -11.24
N HIS A 193 14.63 -6.49 -11.21
CA HIS A 193 15.74 -7.03 -12.01
C HIS A 193 15.48 -7.03 -13.52
N TYR A 194 14.21 -6.89 -13.95
CA TYR A 194 13.83 -6.85 -15.36
C TYR A 194 13.81 -5.43 -15.94
N PHE A 195 14.01 -4.42 -15.09
CA PHE A 195 14.02 -3.03 -15.55
C PHE A 195 15.31 -2.67 -16.25
N ASP A 196 15.17 -1.89 -17.33
CA ASP A 196 16.31 -1.29 -18.04
C ASP A 196 17.02 -0.26 -17.15
N LYS A 197 18.36 -0.26 -17.20
CA LYS A 197 19.18 0.72 -16.49
C LYS A 197 18.84 2.17 -16.86
N ALA A 198 18.38 2.42 -18.10
CA ALA A 198 17.96 3.75 -18.52
C ALA A 198 16.70 4.22 -17.76
N LEU A 199 15.74 3.32 -17.52
CA LEU A 199 14.55 3.62 -16.73
C LEU A 199 14.92 3.84 -15.24
N LEU A 200 15.74 2.96 -14.68
CA LEU A 200 16.17 3.08 -13.28
C LEU A 200 16.88 4.41 -12.98
N ARG A 201 17.63 4.97 -13.95
CA ARG A 201 18.32 6.26 -13.81
C ARG A 201 17.37 7.47 -13.75
N ARG A 202 16.07 7.30 -14.06
CA ARG A 202 15.07 8.38 -13.96
C ARG A 202 14.47 8.50 -12.57
N PHE A 203 14.72 7.51 -11.73
CA PHE A 203 14.32 7.57 -10.33
C PHE A 203 15.48 8.13 -9.49
N ASP A 204 15.18 9.09 -8.64
CA ASP A 204 16.14 9.74 -7.75
C ASP A 204 16.57 8.78 -6.63
N SER A 205 15.65 7.91 -6.20
CA SER A 205 15.95 6.89 -5.19
C SER A 205 15.13 5.62 -5.39
N VAL A 206 15.72 4.49 -5.01
CA VAL A 206 15.09 3.16 -5.00
C VAL A 206 14.99 2.69 -3.56
N ILE A 207 13.78 2.37 -3.12
CA ILE A 207 13.50 1.86 -1.76
C ILE A 207 13.20 0.37 -1.84
N ASP A 208 13.97 -0.43 -1.11
CA ASP A 208 13.79 -1.88 -1.05
C ASP A 208 12.84 -2.26 0.09
N PHE A 209 11.70 -2.81 -0.27
CA PHE A 209 10.66 -3.30 0.65
C PHE A 209 10.83 -4.77 1.06
N ASN A 210 11.92 -5.43 0.69
CA ASN A 210 12.19 -6.80 1.14
C ASN A 210 12.89 -6.87 2.51
N ARG A 211 13.27 -5.73 3.09
CA ARG A 211 14.06 -5.60 4.32
C ARG A 211 13.26 -5.82 5.60
N TYR A 212 12.54 -6.94 5.68
CA TYR A 212 11.86 -7.39 6.89
C TYR A 212 12.71 -8.45 7.58
N THR A 213 12.93 -8.30 8.88
CA THR A 213 13.42 -9.37 9.74
C THR A 213 12.27 -10.27 10.18
N ASP A 214 12.57 -11.46 10.70
CA ASP A 214 11.54 -12.35 11.24
C ASP A 214 10.83 -11.75 12.47
N ASP A 215 11.57 -10.93 13.25
CA ASP A 215 11.00 -10.22 14.40
C ASP A 215 10.06 -9.09 13.96
N ASP A 216 10.39 -8.33 12.90
CA ASP A 216 9.49 -7.34 12.31
C ASP A 216 8.18 -7.99 11.85
N LEU A 217 8.27 -9.11 11.13
CA LEU A 217 7.10 -9.83 10.62
C LEU A 217 6.25 -10.40 11.76
N MET A 218 6.87 -10.88 12.83
CA MET A 218 6.15 -11.36 14.01
C MET A 218 5.44 -10.21 14.74
N GLU A 219 6.10 -9.07 14.91
CA GLU A 219 5.48 -7.88 15.53
C GLU A 219 4.29 -7.37 14.71
N ILE A 220 4.44 -7.33 13.38
CA ILE A 220 3.37 -6.96 12.46
C ILE A 220 2.20 -7.94 12.57
N ALA A 221 2.47 -9.25 12.57
CA ALA A 221 1.45 -10.29 12.71
C ALA A 221 0.65 -10.13 14.02
N GLU A 222 1.32 -9.85 15.13
CA GLU A 222 0.67 -9.61 16.42
C GLU A 222 -0.21 -8.36 16.42
N LYS A 223 0.26 -7.27 15.82
CA LYS A 223 -0.51 -6.04 15.70
C LYS A 223 -1.76 -6.25 14.83
N ILE A 224 -1.62 -6.97 13.71
CA ILE A 224 -2.75 -7.36 12.85
C ILE A 224 -3.75 -8.23 13.64
N LEU A 225 -3.27 -9.25 14.35
CA LEU A 225 -4.12 -10.11 15.20
C LEU A 225 -4.92 -9.27 16.19
N ASN A 226 -4.23 -8.41 16.95
CA ASN A 226 -4.85 -7.58 17.99
C ASN A 226 -5.89 -6.61 17.40
N GLN A 227 -5.64 -6.04 16.22
CA GLN A 227 -6.59 -5.16 15.54
C GLN A 227 -7.89 -5.90 15.21
N TYR A 228 -7.82 -7.12 14.64
CA TYR A 228 -9.01 -7.90 14.31
C TYR A 228 -9.73 -8.45 15.53
N LEU A 229 -9.01 -8.93 16.55
CA LEU A 229 -9.63 -9.41 17.79
C LEU A 229 -10.36 -8.28 18.53
N ASN A 230 -9.78 -7.06 18.53
CA ASN A 230 -10.44 -5.89 19.12
C ASN A 230 -11.71 -5.50 18.33
N LYS A 231 -11.64 -5.48 16.98
CA LYS A 231 -12.77 -5.14 16.13
C LYS A 231 -13.95 -6.09 16.31
N LEU A 232 -13.67 -7.38 16.52
CA LEU A 232 -14.69 -8.43 16.71
C LEU A 232 -15.02 -8.72 18.18
N LYS A 233 -14.39 -8.01 19.14
CA LYS A 233 -14.56 -8.20 20.60
C LYS A 233 -14.30 -9.65 21.05
N LEU A 234 -13.41 -10.37 20.38
CA LEU A 234 -13.02 -11.73 20.75
C LEU A 234 -12.03 -11.71 21.92
N GLY A 235 -12.35 -12.45 23.00
CA GLY A 235 -11.62 -12.35 24.27
C GLY A 235 -10.37 -13.21 24.39
N ASN A 236 -10.22 -14.25 23.60
CA ASN A 236 -9.14 -15.23 23.79
C ASN A 236 -7.88 -14.83 23.01
N ARG A 237 -6.84 -14.39 23.73
CA ARG A 237 -5.58 -13.88 23.19
C ARG A 237 -4.38 -14.67 23.69
N ASP A 238 -4.17 -15.88 23.17
CA ASP A 238 -2.95 -16.61 23.48
C ASP A 238 -1.84 -16.25 22.45
N ILE A 239 -1.10 -15.17 22.77
CA ILE A 239 0.00 -14.69 21.94
C ILE A 239 1.13 -15.73 21.81
N ARG A 240 1.34 -16.56 22.85
CA ARG A 240 2.38 -17.61 22.79
C ARG A 240 2.02 -18.68 21.76
N LEU A 241 0.78 -19.16 21.80
CA LEU A 241 0.28 -20.11 20.81
C LEU A 241 0.31 -19.53 19.41
N PHE A 242 -0.13 -18.28 19.25
CA PHE A 242 -0.07 -17.56 17.96
C PHE A 242 1.34 -17.51 17.39
N ARG A 243 2.33 -17.06 18.18
CA ARG A 243 3.74 -16.99 17.75
C ARG A 243 4.28 -18.35 17.32
N LYS A 244 3.95 -19.42 18.07
CA LYS A 244 4.38 -20.76 17.73
C LYS A 244 3.81 -21.23 16.39
N ILE A 245 2.53 -20.94 16.13
CA ILE A 245 1.89 -21.30 14.85
C ILE A 245 2.55 -20.55 13.70
N ILE A 246 2.71 -19.23 13.81
CA ILE A 246 3.34 -18.41 12.75
C ILE A 246 4.77 -18.88 12.46
N ARG A 247 5.55 -19.26 13.48
CA ARG A 247 6.93 -19.78 13.29
C ARG A 247 7.02 -21.12 12.58
N LEU A 248 5.91 -21.82 12.36
CA LEU A 248 5.90 -23.08 11.60
C LEU A 248 5.90 -22.86 10.09
N THR A 249 5.76 -21.61 9.63
CA THR A 249 5.81 -21.31 8.19
C THR A 249 7.15 -21.72 7.60
N GLN A 250 7.11 -22.31 6.41
CA GLN A 250 8.31 -22.68 5.65
C GLN A 250 8.75 -21.56 4.71
N GLU A 251 7.83 -20.67 4.35
CA GLU A 251 8.06 -19.54 3.47
C GLU A 251 8.00 -18.24 4.24
N LYS A 252 8.70 -17.22 3.76
CA LYS A 252 8.65 -15.88 4.33
C LYS A 252 7.32 -15.24 3.98
N LEU A 253 6.46 -15.07 4.98
CA LEU A 253 5.17 -14.41 4.83
C LEU A 253 5.32 -12.90 5.01
N TYR A 254 5.05 -12.13 3.97
CA TYR A 254 5.06 -10.69 4.04
C TYR A 254 3.77 -10.13 4.68
N PRO A 255 3.71 -8.83 5.05
CA PRO A 255 2.56 -8.25 5.75
C PRO A 255 1.20 -8.47 5.07
N GLY A 256 1.15 -8.48 3.74
CA GLY A 256 -0.07 -8.78 2.98
C GLY A 256 -0.56 -10.20 3.18
N ASP A 257 0.36 -11.19 3.15
CA ASP A 257 0.04 -12.59 3.37
C ASP A 257 -0.40 -12.83 4.81
N LEU A 258 0.34 -12.26 5.78
CA LEU A 258 0.00 -12.32 7.20
C LEU A 258 -1.40 -11.73 7.45
N LYS A 259 -1.70 -10.56 6.87
CA LYS A 259 -3.03 -9.93 6.98
C LYS A 259 -4.13 -10.83 6.44
N ASN A 260 -3.94 -11.43 5.27
CA ASN A 260 -4.89 -12.33 4.66
C ASN A 260 -5.14 -13.58 5.50
N ILE A 261 -4.07 -14.27 5.90
CA ILE A 261 -4.16 -15.50 6.69
C ILE A 261 -4.83 -15.25 8.05
N ILE A 262 -4.41 -14.20 8.76
CA ILE A 262 -4.97 -13.85 10.08
C ILE A 262 -6.44 -13.44 9.94
N LYS A 263 -6.74 -12.55 9.00
CA LYS A 263 -8.10 -12.06 8.75
C LYS A 263 -9.06 -13.21 8.42
N THR A 264 -8.67 -14.09 7.50
CA THR A 264 -9.51 -15.22 7.09
C THR A 264 -9.67 -16.23 8.21
N SER A 265 -8.61 -16.54 8.95
CA SER A 265 -8.67 -17.45 10.10
C SER A 265 -9.65 -16.97 11.17
N ILE A 266 -9.68 -15.67 11.44
CA ILE A 266 -10.60 -15.06 12.40
C ILE A 266 -12.02 -14.96 11.81
N ALA A 267 -12.16 -14.48 10.59
CA ALA A 267 -13.47 -14.25 9.96
C ALA A 267 -14.28 -15.54 9.76
N PHE A 268 -13.62 -16.64 9.51
CA PHE A 268 -14.28 -17.95 9.33
C PHE A 268 -14.31 -18.78 10.61
N SER A 269 -13.81 -18.27 11.75
CA SER A 269 -13.88 -18.99 13.02
C SER A 269 -15.30 -19.09 13.54
N ASP A 270 -15.57 -20.16 14.31
CA ASP A 270 -16.82 -20.35 15.02
C ASP A 270 -16.98 -19.24 16.07
N VAL A 271 -18.13 -18.55 16.03
CA VAL A 271 -18.41 -17.40 16.92
C VAL A 271 -18.49 -17.85 18.40
N ASP A 272 -19.00 -19.08 18.63
CA ASP A 272 -19.15 -19.63 19.98
C ASP A 272 -17.86 -20.25 20.52
N ASP A 273 -16.86 -20.47 19.67
CA ASP A 273 -15.57 -21.03 20.04
C ASP A 273 -14.44 -20.01 19.86
N GLY A 274 -14.20 -19.23 20.89
CA GLY A 274 -13.17 -18.19 20.88
C GLY A 274 -11.73 -18.67 20.62
N THR A 275 -11.54 -20.00 20.43
CA THR A 275 -10.22 -20.60 20.10
C THR A 275 -10.17 -21.18 18.68
N ASP A 276 -11.27 -21.19 17.94
CA ASP A 276 -11.34 -21.82 16.61
C ASP A 276 -10.37 -21.20 15.61
N TYR A 277 -10.12 -19.89 15.70
CA TYR A 277 -9.21 -19.21 14.81
C TYR A 277 -7.76 -19.75 14.88
N PHE A 278 -7.29 -20.29 16.01
CA PHE A 278 -5.98 -20.94 16.11
C PHE A 278 -5.89 -22.22 15.27
N ARG A 279 -6.96 -23.01 15.22
CA ARG A 279 -7.01 -24.25 14.42
C ARG A 279 -7.00 -23.92 12.93
N ARG A 280 -7.73 -22.88 12.54
CA ARG A 280 -7.76 -22.39 11.16
C ARG A 280 -6.42 -21.79 10.76
N LEU A 281 -5.80 -21.01 11.66
CA LEU A 281 -4.48 -20.45 11.46
C LEU A 281 -3.43 -21.57 11.29
N TYR A 282 -3.46 -22.60 12.16
CA TYR A 282 -2.58 -23.76 12.04
C TYR A 282 -2.76 -24.46 10.69
N TYR A 283 -4.01 -24.66 10.28
CA TYR A 283 -4.31 -25.27 8.98
C TYR A 283 -3.80 -24.41 7.81
N ALA A 284 -3.97 -23.09 7.86
CA ALA A 284 -3.51 -22.19 6.82
C ALA A 284 -1.97 -22.17 6.69
N ILE A 285 -1.25 -22.30 7.81
CA ILE A 285 0.22 -22.29 7.84
C ILE A 285 0.81 -23.67 7.49
N CYS A 286 0.23 -24.75 8.01
CA CYS A 286 0.79 -26.09 7.88
C CYS A 286 0.21 -26.90 6.71
N GLY A 287 -0.89 -26.45 6.08
CA GLY A 287 -1.61 -27.16 5.02
C GLY A 287 -2.40 -28.38 5.51
N GLU A 288 -2.39 -28.68 6.80
CA GLU A 288 -3.05 -29.85 7.41
C GLU A 288 -3.67 -29.52 8.77
N LYS A 289 -4.68 -30.34 9.15
CA LYS A 289 -5.30 -30.18 10.48
C LYS A 289 -4.40 -30.74 11.57
N ALA A 290 -4.48 -30.15 12.76
CA ALA A 290 -3.75 -30.57 13.96
C ALA A 290 -4.31 -31.90 14.54
N HIS A 291 -3.96 -33.05 13.97
CA HIS A 291 -4.46 -34.36 14.40
C HIS A 291 -3.38 -35.21 15.08
N ASP A 292 -2.14 -35.16 14.64
CA ASP A 292 -1.03 -35.94 15.15
C ASP A 292 -0.42 -35.30 16.38
N LEU A 293 -0.70 -35.85 17.57
CA LEU A 293 -0.23 -35.34 18.87
C LEU A 293 1.30 -35.41 18.99
N LYS A 294 1.95 -36.47 18.46
CA LYS A 294 3.41 -36.59 18.50
C LYS A 294 4.08 -35.51 17.62
N LYS A 295 3.50 -35.23 16.46
CA LYS A 295 3.96 -34.13 15.59
C LYS A 295 3.83 -32.78 16.28
N LEU A 296 2.69 -32.48 16.88
CA LEU A 296 2.46 -31.27 17.62
C LEU A 296 3.43 -31.10 18.80
N GLN A 297 3.72 -32.19 19.52
CA GLN A 297 4.70 -32.20 20.61
C GLN A 297 6.11 -31.88 20.08
N LYS A 298 6.51 -32.47 18.95
CA LYS A 298 7.80 -32.20 18.29
C LYS A 298 7.89 -30.76 17.79
N GLN A 299 6.78 -30.14 17.40
CA GLN A 299 6.67 -28.72 17.03
C GLN A 299 6.74 -27.80 18.25
N GLY A 300 6.84 -28.32 19.47
CA GLY A 300 7.02 -27.55 20.71
C GLY A 300 5.72 -27.06 21.35
N PHE A 301 4.55 -27.63 20.96
CA PHE A 301 3.29 -27.27 21.62
C PHE A 301 3.17 -28.00 22.96
N THR A 302 2.68 -27.29 23.97
CA THR A 302 2.35 -27.84 25.29
C THR A 302 1.05 -28.61 25.22
N VAL A 303 0.79 -29.47 26.22
CA VAL A 303 -0.45 -30.27 26.31
C VAL A 303 -1.71 -29.38 26.24
N ARG A 304 -1.65 -28.17 26.84
CA ARG A 304 -2.77 -27.20 26.80
C ARG A 304 -2.95 -26.58 25.42
N GLU A 305 -1.88 -26.26 24.73
CA GLU A 305 -1.93 -25.77 23.35
C GLU A 305 -2.45 -26.84 22.38
N ILE A 306 -2.04 -28.11 22.60
CA ILE A 306 -2.52 -29.25 21.84
C ILE A 306 -4.03 -29.49 22.08
N GLU A 307 -4.52 -29.34 23.33
CA GLU A 307 -5.96 -29.34 23.64
C GLU A 307 -6.73 -28.31 22.78
N ILE A 308 -6.24 -27.07 22.72
CA ILE A 308 -6.84 -26.01 21.89
C ILE A 308 -6.85 -26.40 20.41
N LEU A 309 -5.73 -26.88 19.88
CA LEU A 309 -5.58 -27.20 18.46
C LEU A 309 -6.38 -28.43 18.02
N THR A 310 -6.56 -29.43 18.90
CA THR A 310 -7.19 -30.71 18.56
C THR A 310 -8.62 -30.87 19.05
N LYS A 311 -9.12 -29.99 19.93
CA LYS A 311 -10.37 -30.15 20.70
C LYS A 311 -10.43 -31.40 21.59
N LYS A 312 -9.31 -32.09 21.81
CA LYS A 312 -9.22 -33.24 22.74
C LYS A 312 -8.97 -32.72 24.14
N SER A 313 -9.60 -33.33 25.16
CA SER A 313 -9.37 -32.91 26.54
C SER A 313 -7.90 -33.12 26.96
N LYS A 314 -7.41 -32.23 27.85
CA LYS A 314 -6.05 -32.29 28.39
C LYS A 314 -5.66 -33.67 28.90
N SER A 315 -6.60 -34.39 29.59
CA SER A 315 -6.40 -35.75 30.09
C SER A 315 -6.22 -36.76 28.96
N SER A 316 -6.99 -36.65 27.87
CA SER A 316 -6.88 -37.51 26.70
C SER A 316 -5.53 -37.27 26.00
N VAL A 317 -5.16 -36.02 25.74
CA VAL A 317 -3.87 -35.65 25.14
C VAL A 317 -2.71 -36.20 25.98
N SER A 318 -2.74 -36.00 27.31
CA SER A 318 -1.67 -36.50 28.19
C SER A 318 -1.55 -38.02 28.22
N ARG A 319 -2.69 -38.74 28.14
CA ARG A 319 -2.72 -40.22 28.09
C ARG A 319 -2.18 -40.76 26.77
N GLU A 320 -2.63 -40.19 25.63
CA GLU A 320 -2.18 -40.62 24.31
C GLU A 320 -0.68 -40.34 24.08
N LEU A 321 -0.14 -39.24 24.60
CA LEU A 321 1.29 -38.94 24.52
C LEU A 321 2.16 -39.87 25.41
N LYS A 322 1.65 -40.33 26.56
CA LYS A 322 2.36 -41.27 27.45
C LYS A 322 2.18 -42.72 27.06
N GLY A 323 1.07 -43.09 26.42
CA GLY A 323 0.75 -44.46 26.02
C GLY A 323 1.35 -44.88 24.67
N GLY A 324 2.14 -44.06 24.06
CA GLY A 324 2.83 -44.30 22.79
C GLY A 324 4.33 -44.56 22.93
N GLU A 325 4.82 -44.77 24.15
CA GLU A 325 6.08 -45.42 24.47
C GLU A 325 5.80 -46.91 24.62
#